data_91e4c35caebb41fd54a24278747dbb2f
#
_entry.id   91e4c35caebb41fd54a24278747dbb2f
#
_cell.length_a   1.000
_cell.length_b   1.000
_cell.length_c   1.000
_cell.angle_alpha   90.00
_cell.angle_beta   90.00
_cell.angle_gamma   90.00
#
_symmetry.space_group_name_H-M   'P 1'
#
loop_
_entity.id
_entity.type
_entity.pdbx_description
1 polymer ?
#
loop_
_entity_poly.entity_id
_entity_poly.type
_entity_poly.pdbx_seq_one_letter_code
_entity_poly.pdbx_strand_id
1 'polypeptide(L)'
;MNMEVLDEREFYSYLQQKNQEIFLKWIDCYERYIAPIMRTKGYKRINEAEGTVVFSFGEIRFSRSRWKKGEETRIPVDEKLGLIPYVRYSQEVLYQLTDLSRKLPYRKVVEVVELLNQVYVTKDSVQKAVNIAGDLLEEKEEYRFLSFPEKGGKLRQTLFILRGMDYGSSNLKQGRKVSLLS
;
A
#
# COMPACT_ATOMS: atom_id res chain seq x y z
N MET A 1 -15.77 -0.35 -42.03
CA MET A 1 -15.28 -0.32 -40.63
C MET A 1 -16.39 0.32 -39.80
N ASN A 2 -17.25 -0.50 -39.18
CA ASN A 2 -18.22 0.04 -38.21
C ASN A 2 -17.43 0.53 -37.01
N MET A 3 -17.33 1.84 -36.83
CA MET A 3 -16.85 2.41 -35.57
C MET A 3 -18.04 2.36 -34.62
N GLU A 4 -18.17 1.22 -33.91
CA GLU A 4 -19.06 1.14 -32.78
C GLU A 4 -18.58 2.15 -31.71
N VAL A 5 -19.54 2.76 -31.05
CA VAL A 5 -19.23 3.67 -29.91
C VAL A 5 -18.48 2.86 -28.85
N LEU A 6 -17.32 3.34 -28.42
CA LEU A 6 -16.53 2.70 -27.39
C LEU A 6 -17.34 2.65 -26.06
N ASP A 7 -17.60 1.47 -25.54
CA ASP A 7 -18.12 1.32 -24.18
C ASP A 7 -16.98 1.57 -23.17
N GLU A 8 -17.03 2.71 -22.50
CA GLU A 8 -16.01 3.13 -21.54
C GLU A 8 -15.87 2.13 -20.36
N ARG A 9 -16.96 1.51 -19.92
CA ARG A 9 -16.94 0.53 -18.83
C ARG A 9 -16.25 -0.76 -19.26
N GLU A 10 -16.54 -1.23 -20.45
CA GLU A 10 -15.89 -2.43 -21.00
C GLU A 10 -14.39 -2.17 -21.19
N PHE A 11 -14.04 -1.00 -21.74
CA PHE A 11 -12.64 -0.62 -21.91
C PHE A 11 -11.91 -0.46 -20.57
N TYR A 12 -12.56 0.12 -19.57
CA TYR A 12 -11.99 0.20 -18.23
C TYR A 12 -11.73 -1.19 -17.62
N SER A 13 -12.68 -2.12 -17.74
CA SER A 13 -12.51 -3.51 -17.30
C SER A 13 -11.34 -4.21 -17.99
N TYR A 14 -11.18 -3.98 -19.29
CA TYR A 14 -10.05 -4.47 -20.07
C TYR A 14 -8.71 -3.91 -19.55
N LEU A 15 -8.64 -2.60 -19.27
CA LEU A 15 -7.44 -1.98 -18.70
C LEU A 15 -7.10 -2.55 -17.31
N GLN A 16 -8.11 -2.77 -16.47
CA GLN A 16 -7.91 -3.40 -15.16
C GLN A 16 -7.33 -4.80 -15.28
N GLN A 17 -7.86 -5.62 -16.19
CA GLN A 17 -7.33 -6.95 -16.46
C GLN A 17 -5.86 -6.88 -16.94
N LYS A 18 -5.55 -5.96 -17.85
CA LYS A 18 -4.17 -5.76 -18.33
C LYS A 18 -3.22 -5.31 -17.22
N ASN A 19 -3.64 -4.42 -16.35
CA ASN A 19 -2.86 -4.01 -15.18
C ASN A 19 -2.54 -5.20 -14.26
N GLN A 20 -3.52 -6.07 -14.00
CA GLN A 20 -3.31 -7.29 -13.22
C GLN A 20 -2.31 -8.24 -13.89
N GLU A 21 -2.46 -8.49 -15.20
CA GLU A 21 -1.53 -9.35 -15.96
C GLU A 21 -0.09 -8.82 -15.89
N ILE A 22 0.10 -7.50 -16.09
CA ILE A 22 1.41 -6.86 -16.01
C ILE A 22 2.00 -7.00 -14.62
N PHE A 23 1.20 -6.78 -13.59
CA PHE A 23 1.63 -6.89 -12.20
C PHE A 23 2.05 -8.32 -11.84
N LEU A 24 1.26 -9.34 -12.24
CA LEU A 24 1.60 -10.75 -12.01
C LEU A 24 2.90 -11.13 -12.73
N LYS A 25 3.11 -10.69 -13.97
CA LYS A 25 4.37 -10.88 -14.70
C LYS A 25 5.55 -10.24 -13.97
N TRP A 26 5.34 -9.06 -13.38
CA TRP A 26 6.37 -8.39 -12.59
C TRP A 26 6.72 -9.20 -11.33
N ILE A 27 5.73 -9.77 -10.62
CA ILE A 27 5.96 -10.63 -9.46
C ILE A 27 6.79 -11.85 -9.88
N ASP A 28 6.43 -12.53 -10.96
CA ASP A 28 7.17 -13.69 -11.45
C ASP A 28 8.61 -13.36 -11.83
N CYS A 29 8.83 -12.20 -12.45
CA CYS A 29 10.17 -11.71 -12.76
C CYS A 29 10.98 -11.41 -11.49
N TYR A 30 10.35 -10.78 -10.50
CA TYR A 30 10.99 -10.48 -9.23
C TYR A 30 11.32 -11.75 -8.43
N GLU A 31 10.44 -12.73 -8.37
CA GLU A 31 10.68 -14.04 -7.72
C GLU A 31 11.90 -14.74 -8.34
N ARG A 32 11.98 -14.76 -9.69
CA ARG A 32 13.14 -15.33 -10.40
C ARG A 32 14.44 -14.58 -10.13
N TYR A 33 14.38 -13.26 -10.04
CA TYR A 33 15.52 -12.40 -9.72
C TYR A 33 16.01 -12.58 -8.29
N ILE A 34 15.10 -12.62 -7.31
CA ILE A 34 15.47 -12.65 -5.89
C ILE A 34 15.92 -14.04 -5.41
N ALA A 35 15.47 -15.13 -6.05
CA ALA A 35 15.76 -16.49 -5.62
C ALA A 35 17.26 -16.82 -5.52
N PRO A 36 18.14 -16.51 -6.49
CA PRO A 36 19.57 -16.76 -6.36
C PRO A 36 20.18 -15.91 -5.24
N ILE A 37 19.74 -14.67 -5.06
CA ILE A 37 20.23 -13.76 -4.00
C ILE A 37 19.91 -14.34 -2.62
N MET A 38 18.68 -14.85 -2.42
CA MET A 38 18.29 -15.48 -1.17
C MET A 38 19.13 -16.72 -0.86
N ARG A 39 19.41 -17.56 -1.86
CA ARG A 39 20.30 -18.74 -1.70
C ARG A 39 21.72 -18.33 -1.32
N THR A 40 22.30 -17.32 -1.97
CA THR A 40 23.64 -16.80 -1.63
C THR A 40 23.69 -16.26 -0.20
N LYS A 41 22.60 -15.67 0.32
CA LYS A 41 22.49 -15.23 1.71
C LYS A 41 22.26 -16.38 2.71
N GLY A 42 22.17 -17.62 2.24
CA GLY A 42 21.99 -18.82 3.06
C GLY A 42 20.53 -19.12 3.45
N TYR A 43 19.55 -18.50 2.78
CA TYR A 43 18.14 -18.86 2.98
C TYR A 43 17.76 -20.07 2.12
N LYS A 44 16.90 -20.94 2.66
CA LYS A 44 16.28 -22.04 1.96
C LYS A 44 14.82 -21.73 1.69
N ARG A 45 14.35 -22.02 0.47
CA ARG A 45 12.93 -21.94 0.11
C ARG A 45 12.17 -23.03 0.83
N ILE A 46 11.13 -22.66 1.58
CA ILE A 46 10.31 -23.62 2.34
C ILE A 46 9.12 -24.06 1.49
N ASN A 47 8.31 -23.08 1.07
CA ASN A 47 7.08 -23.31 0.31
C ASN A 47 6.70 -22.05 -0.47
N GLU A 48 5.69 -22.20 -1.31
CA GLU A 48 4.92 -21.09 -1.88
C GLU A 48 3.63 -20.92 -1.09
N ALA A 49 3.24 -19.68 -0.87
CA ALA A 49 1.98 -19.33 -0.24
C ALA A 49 1.20 -18.39 -1.15
N GLU A 50 -0.01 -18.75 -1.46
CA GLU A 50 -0.93 -17.84 -2.12
C GLU A 50 -1.46 -16.80 -1.13
N GLY A 51 -1.65 -15.60 -1.62
CA GLY A 51 -2.25 -14.52 -0.87
C GLY A 51 -3.04 -13.60 -1.79
N THR A 52 -4.05 -12.97 -1.22
CA THR A 52 -4.86 -11.97 -1.90
C THR A 52 -4.62 -10.63 -1.25
N VAL A 53 -4.27 -9.63 -2.05
CA VAL A 53 -4.02 -8.26 -1.61
C VAL A 53 -4.84 -7.31 -2.46
N VAL A 54 -5.44 -6.34 -1.81
CA VAL A 54 -6.20 -5.27 -2.43
C VAL A 54 -5.27 -4.09 -2.69
N PHE A 55 -5.05 -3.80 -3.96
CA PHE A 55 -4.32 -2.63 -4.45
C PHE A 55 -5.30 -1.56 -4.94
N SER A 56 -4.83 -0.35 -5.18
CA SER A 56 -5.63 0.74 -5.75
C SER A 56 -6.17 0.44 -7.16
N PHE A 57 -5.58 -0.53 -7.85
CA PHE A 57 -5.97 -0.99 -9.18
C PHE A 57 -6.66 -2.37 -9.20
N GLY A 58 -7.13 -2.83 -8.04
CA GLY A 58 -7.93 -4.05 -7.91
C GLY A 58 -7.44 -5.04 -6.86
N GLU A 59 -8.22 -6.08 -6.65
CA GLU A 59 -7.86 -7.21 -5.80
C GLU A 59 -7.08 -8.24 -6.62
N ILE A 60 -5.86 -8.57 -6.17
CA ILE A 60 -4.97 -9.49 -6.88
C ILE A 60 -4.61 -10.67 -5.98
N ARG A 61 -4.81 -11.87 -6.52
CA ARG A 61 -4.32 -13.12 -5.93
C ARG A 61 -3.02 -13.50 -6.60
N PHE A 62 -1.98 -13.75 -5.83
CA PHE A 62 -0.67 -14.17 -6.33
C PHE A 62 0.04 -15.12 -5.38
N SER A 63 0.94 -15.92 -5.95
CA SER A 63 1.82 -16.82 -5.21
C SER A 63 3.14 -16.10 -4.88
N ARG A 64 3.72 -16.43 -3.73
CA ARG A 64 4.96 -15.85 -3.22
C ARG A 64 5.77 -16.87 -2.45
N SER A 65 7.09 -16.85 -2.66
CA SER A 65 8.01 -17.77 -2.02
C SER A 65 8.33 -17.34 -0.59
N ARG A 66 8.25 -18.31 0.31
CA ARG A 66 8.67 -18.16 1.70
C ARG A 66 10.06 -18.76 1.88
N TRP A 67 10.97 -17.99 2.47
CA TRP A 67 12.36 -18.33 2.68
C TRP A 67 12.70 -18.36 4.17
N LYS A 68 13.53 -19.34 4.61
CA LYS A 68 13.95 -19.49 6.01
C LYS A 68 15.46 -19.64 6.14
N LYS A 69 16.03 -19.00 7.18
CA LYS A 69 17.41 -19.15 7.62
C LYS A 69 17.44 -19.16 9.14
N GLY A 70 17.75 -20.31 9.74
CA GLY A 70 17.59 -20.48 11.20
C GLY A 70 16.13 -20.27 11.61
N GLU A 71 15.90 -19.34 12.53
CA GLU A 71 14.55 -18.97 12.99
C GLU A 71 13.92 -17.84 12.15
N GLU A 72 14.71 -17.15 11.33
CA GLU A 72 14.22 -16.04 10.52
C GLU A 72 13.47 -16.53 9.29
N THR A 73 12.24 -16.04 9.11
CA THR A 73 11.42 -16.30 7.93
C THR A 73 11.18 -15.01 7.18
N ARG A 74 11.38 -15.02 5.85
CA ARG A 74 11.20 -13.86 4.98
C ARG A 74 10.35 -14.20 3.78
N ILE A 75 9.59 -13.20 3.32
CA ILE A 75 8.81 -13.23 2.08
C ILE A 75 9.25 -12.01 1.25
N PRO A 76 10.27 -12.14 0.38
CA PRO A 76 10.88 -11.00 -0.30
C PRO A 76 9.90 -10.19 -1.15
N VAL A 77 8.88 -10.83 -1.73
CA VAL A 77 7.82 -10.13 -2.48
C VAL A 77 7.04 -9.20 -1.58
N ASP A 78 6.62 -9.66 -0.39
CA ASP A 78 5.89 -8.83 0.57
C ASP A 78 6.74 -7.63 1.02
N GLU A 79 8.01 -7.89 1.30
CA GLU A 79 8.98 -6.84 1.67
C GLU A 79 9.16 -5.82 0.54
N LYS A 80 9.23 -6.29 -0.72
CA LYS A 80 9.38 -5.42 -1.89
C LYS A 80 8.15 -4.58 -2.17
N LEU A 81 6.96 -5.15 -1.94
CA LEU A 81 5.67 -4.47 -2.09
C LEU A 81 5.31 -3.60 -0.86
N GLY A 82 6.10 -3.69 0.22
CA GLY A 82 5.81 -2.98 1.46
C GLY A 82 4.54 -3.46 2.15
N LEU A 83 4.19 -4.74 2.02
CA LEU A 83 2.99 -5.28 2.63
C LEU A 83 3.17 -5.45 4.14
N ILE A 84 2.17 -5.03 4.90
CA ILE A 84 2.14 -5.20 6.35
C ILE A 84 1.64 -6.62 6.65
N PRO A 85 2.32 -7.40 7.52
CA PRO A 85 1.89 -8.72 7.90
C PRO A 85 0.43 -8.74 8.39
N TYR A 86 -0.35 -9.73 7.94
CA TYR A 86 -1.76 -9.92 8.29
C TYR A 86 -2.71 -8.81 7.82
N VAL A 87 -2.25 -7.86 7.00
CA VAL A 87 -3.08 -6.83 6.39
C VAL A 87 -3.31 -7.16 4.92
N ARG A 88 -4.58 -7.16 4.51
CA ARG A 88 -5.01 -7.51 3.14
C ARG A 88 -4.90 -6.34 2.16
N TYR A 89 -4.56 -5.16 2.62
CA TYR A 89 -4.55 -3.92 1.82
C TYR A 89 -3.13 -3.45 1.59
N SER A 90 -2.86 -2.95 0.38
CA SER A 90 -1.60 -2.28 0.07
C SER A 90 -1.47 -0.98 0.88
N GLN A 91 -0.25 -0.47 1.03
CA GLN A 91 0.00 0.79 1.73
C GLN A 91 -0.77 1.96 1.10
N GLU A 92 -0.86 2.00 -0.23
CA GLU A 92 -1.59 3.04 -0.95
C GLU A 92 -3.09 3.01 -0.63
N VAL A 93 -3.70 1.81 -0.58
CA VAL A 93 -5.12 1.68 -0.20
C VAL A 93 -5.32 2.11 1.25
N LEU A 94 -4.45 1.70 2.17
CA LEU A 94 -4.53 2.14 3.57
C LEU A 94 -4.42 3.66 3.69
N TYR A 95 -3.53 4.28 2.93
CA TYR A 95 -3.40 5.72 2.88
C TYR A 95 -4.69 6.39 2.37
N GLN A 96 -5.25 5.91 1.25
CA GLN A 96 -6.50 6.44 0.69
C GLN A 96 -7.66 6.32 1.67
N LEU A 97 -7.82 5.16 2.34
CA LEU A 97 -8.84 4.95 3.34
C LEU A 97 -8.70 5.91 4.52
N THR A 98 -7.48 6.13 4.99
CA THR A 98 -7.19 7.03 6.11
C THR A 98 -7.44 8.49 5.73
N ASP A 99 -6.98 8.94 4.55
CA ASP A 99 -7.18 10.33 4.11
C ASP A 99 -8.66 10.64 3.87
N LEU A 100 -9.40 9.72 3.25
CA LEU A 100 -10.84 9.87 3.07
C LEU A 100 -11.59 9.87 4.41
N SER A 101 -11.18 9.06 5.39
CA SER A 101 -11.82 8.98 6.70
C SER A 101 -11.70 10.26 7.52
N ARG A 102 -10.72 11.12 7.23
CA ARG A 102 -10.59 12.45 7.82
C ARG A 102 -11.62 13.46 7.30
N LYS A 103 -12.20 13.18 6.15
CA LYS A 103 -13.11 14.09 5.42
C LYS A 103 -14.53 13.57 5.39
N LEU A 104 -14.72 12.25 5.47
CA LEU A 104 -16.01 11.58 5.27
C LEU A 104 -16.26 10.53 6.37
N PRO A 105 -17.53 10.30 6.74
CA PRO A 105 -17.90 9.17 7.58
C PRO A 105 -17.52 7.83 6.93
N TYR A 106 -17.12 6.82 7.70
CA TYR A 106 -16.61 5.53 7.20
C TYR A 106 -17.54 4.84 6.19
N ARG A 107 -18.87 4.97 6.36
CA ARG A 107 -19.83 4.45 5.39
C ARG A 107 -19.67 5.10 4.01
N LYS A 108 -19.42 6.41 3.98
CA LYS A 108 -19.20 7.14 2.72
C LYS A 108 -17.82 6.86 2.13
N VAL A 109 -16.81 6.61 2.95
CA VAL A 109 -15.48 6.16 2.48
C VAL A 109 -15.62 4.85 1.71
N VAL A 110 -16.36 3.88 2.23
CA VAL A 110 -16.61 2.60 1.54
C VAL A 110 -17.23 2.83 0.17
N GLU A 111 -18.34 3.61 0.12
CA GLU A 111 -19.04 3.91 -1.15
C GLU A 111 -18.12 4.59 -2.18
N VAL A 112 -17.30 5.54 -1.76
CA VAL A 112 -16.37 6.27 -2.64
C VAL A 112 -15.28 5.35 -3.17
N VAL A 113 -14.66 4.53 -2.32
CA VAL A 113 -13.59 3.61 -2.73
C VAL A 113 -14.13 2.52 -3.65
N GLU A 114 -15.32 1.98 -3.39
CA GLU A 114 -15.96 1.01 -4.25
C GLU A 114 -16.29 1.60 -5.63
N LEU A 115 -16.77 2.85 -5.66
CA LEU A 115 -17.08 3.55 -6.90
C LEU A 115 -15.84 3.83 -7.77
N LEU A 116 -14.75 4.29 -7.13
CA LEU A 116 -13.56 4.76 -7.85
C LEU A 116 -12.60 3.64 -8.20
N ASN A 117 -12.38 2.71 -7.28
CA ASN A 117 -11.35 1.67 -7.43
C ASN A 117 -11.97 0.31 -7.80
N GLN A 118 -13.30 0.18 -7.80
CA GLN A 118 -14.02 -1.07 -8.00
C GLN A 118 -13.54 -2.20 -7.07
N VAL A 119 -13.15 -1.82 -5.87
CA VAL A 119 -12.63 -2.70 -4.83
C VAL A 119 -13.58 -2.71 -3.65
N TYR A 120 -13.99 -3.90 -3.22
CA TYR A 120 -14.85 -4.03 -2.05
C TYR A 120 -14.07 -3.82 -0.75
N VAL A 121 -14.51 -2.86 0.04
CA VAL A 121 -13.94 -2.51 1.34
C VAL A 121 -15.06 -2.49 2.38
N THR A 122 -14.79 -2.93 3.60
CA THR A 122 -15.74 -2.87 4.71
C THR A 122 -15.43 -1.69 5.63
N LYS A 123 -16.39 -1.29 6.45
CA LYS A 123 -16.17 -0.27 7.50
C LYS A 123 -15.07 -0.68 8.48
N ASP A 124 -15.00 -1.98 8.82
CA ASP A 124 -13.97 -2.50 9.71
C ASP A 124 -12.58 -2.36 9.08
N SER A 125 -12.49 -2.46 7.75
CA SER A 125 -11.24 -2.22 7.02
C SER A 125 -10.82 -0.76 7.07
N VAL A 126 -11.78 0.17 6.97
CA VAL A 126 -11.50 1.61 7.15
C VAL A 126 -11.02 1.89 8.58
N GLN A 127 -11.71 1.33 9.59
CA GLN A 127 -11.29 1.47 10.99
C GLN A 127 -9.89 0.91 11.23
N LYS A 128 -9.58 -0.28 10.67
CA LYS A 128 -8.22 -0.87 10.77
C LYS A 128 -7.16 0.00 10.11
N ALA A 129 -7.46 0.58 8.94
CA ALA A 129 -6.53 1.50 8.27
C ALA A 129 -6.23 2.73 9.13
N VAL A 130 -7.25 3.32 9.74
CA VAL A 130 -7.10 4.47 10.66
C VAL A 130 -6.29 4.10 11.89
N ASN A 131 -6.53 2.94 12.49
CA ASN A 131 -5.77 2.47 13.65
C ASN A 131 -4.29 2.26 13.30
N ILE A 132 -4.00 1.57 12.18
CA ILE A 132 -2.62 1.39 11.69
C ILE A 132 -1.93 2.73 11.47
N ALA A 133 -2.62 3.71 10.89
CA ALA A 133 -2.06 5.04 10.70
C ALA A 133 -1.81 5.77 12.04
N GLY A 134 -2.68 5.57 13.03
CA GLY A 134 -2.50 6.08 14.39
C GLY A 134 -1.25 5.51 15.04
N ASP A 135 -1.11 4.18 15.07
CA ASP A 135 0.04 3.48 15.64
C ASP A 135 1.37 3.96 15.00
N LEU A 136 1.37 4.13 13.66
CA LEU A 136 2.52 4.61 12.94
C LEU A 136 2.88 6.08 13.26
N LEU A 137 1.89 6.91 13.55
CA LEU A 137 2.11 8.30 13.97
C LEU A 137 2.66 8.38 15.40
N GLU A 138 2.16 7.55 16.31
CA GLU A 138 2.68 7.43 17.69
C GLU A 138 4.14 6.97 17.68
N GLU A 139 4.47 5.90 16.92
CA GLU A 139 5.86 5.45 16.76
C GLU A 139 6.77 6.59 16.23
N LYS A 140 6.27 7.41 15.29
CA LYS A 140 7.03 8.56 14.75
C LYS A 140 7.28 9.63 15.81
N GLU A 141 6.31 9.92 16.66
CA GLU A 141 6.46 10.89 17.74
C GLU A 141 7.45 10.42 18.79
N GLU A 142 7.39 9.15 19.21
CA GLU A 142 8.36 8.56 20.12
C GLU A 142 9.79 8.64 19.55
N TYR A 143 9.97 8.38 18.24
CA TYR A 143 11.28 8.53 17.59
C TYR A 143 11.79 9.98 17.56
N ARG A 144 10.92 10.98 17.49
CA ARG A 144 11.33 12.39 17.60
C ARG A 144 11.89 12.73 18.98
N PHE A 145 11.40 12.08 20.01
CA PHE A 145 11.90 12.26 21.39
C PHE A 145 13.17 11.47 21.70
N LEU A 146 13.39 10.34 21.02
CA LEU A 146 14.48 9.42 21.32
C LEU A 146 15.71 9.58 20.43
N SER A 147 15.93 10.68 19.73
CA SER A 147 17.15 11.02 18.93
C SER A 147 18.21 9.90 18.86
N PHE A 148 17.98 8.78 18.13
CA PHE A 148 18.99 7.75 17.91
C PHE A 148 19.07 7.26 16.47
N PRO A 149 20.31 7.03 15.96
CA PRO A 149 20.53 6.63 14.59
C PRO A 149 20.38 5.13 14.36
N GLU A 150 19.82 4.79 13.22
CA GLU A 150 20.00 3.55 12.48
C GLU A 150 19.65 2.20 13.12
N LYS A 151 18.37 1.80 12.97
CA LYS A 151 18.04 0.41 12.59
C LYS A 151 16.94 0.44 11.52
N GLY A 152 17.37 0.58 10.29
CA GLY A 152 16.56 1.10 9.19
C GLY A 152 16.00 0.04 8.25
N GLY A 153 15.03 -0.77 8.64
CA GLY A 153 14.29 -1.60 7.70
C GLY A 153 12.80 -1.24 7.63
N LYS A 154 12.12 -1.27 8.75
CA LYS A 154 10.69 -0.95 8.85
C LYS A 154 10.38 0.55 8.70
N LEU A 155 11.27 1.41 9.19
CA LEU A 155 11.11 2.87 9.16
C LEU A 155 11.05 3.50 7.76
N ARG A 156 11.75 2.93 6.77
CA ARG A 156 11.70 3.46 5.40
C ARG A 156 10.32 3.31 4.76
N GLN A 157 9.62 2.22 5.05
CA GLN A 157 8.28 1.95 4.52
C GLN A 157 7.24 2.84 5.22
N THR A 158 7.37 3.00 6.53
CA THR A 158 6.53 3.88 7.35
C THR A 158 6.68 5.35 6.96
N LEU A 159 7.91 5.82 6.67
CA LEU A 159 8.19 7.18 6.24
C LEU A 159 7.51 7.54 4.91
N PHE A 160 7.28 6.57 4.02
CA PHE A 160 6.61 6.82 2.73
C PHE A 160 5.13 7.14 2.92
N ILE A 161 4.43 6.42 3.81
CA ILE A 161 3.02 6.71 4.17
C ILE A 161 2.90 8.08 4.83
N LEU A 162 3.81 8.40 5.76
CA LEU A 162 3.80 9.64 6.52
C LEU A 162 4.21 10.87 5.68
N ARG A 163 5.09 10.70 4.67
CA ARG A 163 5.48 11.79 3.75
C ARG A 163 4.31 12.23 2.88
N GLY A 164 3.38 11.32 2.52
CA GLY A 164 2.12 11.66 1.88
C GLY A 164 1.17 12.47 2.78
N MET A 165 1.21 12.23 4.10
CA MET A 165 0.38 12.95 5.07
C MET A 165 0.88 14.38 5.35
N ASP A 166 2.20 14.61 5.32
CA ASP A 166 2.78 15.96 5.54
C ASP A 166 2.51 16.94 4.37
N TYR A 167 2.34 16.43 3.14
CA TYR A 167 2.02 17.30 1.98
C TYR A 167 0.64 17.96 2.06
N GLY A 168 -0.31 17.35 2.80
CA GLY A 168 -1.65 17.92 3.00
C GLY A 168 -1.72 19.00 4.08
N SER A 169 -0.80 19.02 5.04
CA SER A 169 -0.84 19.97 6.16
C SER A 169 -0.03 21.25 5.93
N SER A 170 0.99 21.23 5.05
CA SER A 170 1.79 22.41 4.73
C SER A 170 1.08 23.44 3.84
N ASN A 171 0.12 23.00 3.02
CA ASN A 171 -0.68 23.92 2.19
C ASN A 171 -1.78 24.68 2.95
N LEU A 172 -2.13 24.27 4.17
CA LEU A 172 -3.12 24.96 5.00
C LEU A 172 -2.52 26.10 5.85
N LYS A 173 -1.19 26.18 5.99
CA LYS A 173 -0.52 27.23 6.79
C LYS A 173 0.00 28.42 5.98
N GLN A 174 0.04 28.35 4.65
CA GLN A 174 0.50 29.47 3.81
C GLN A 174 -0.61 30.42 3.31
N GLY A 175 -1.87 30.15 3.65
CA GLY A 175 -3.01 30.96 3.20
C GLY A 175 -3.44 32.12 4.12
N ARG A 176 -2.69 32.44 5.19
CA ARG A 176 -3.02 33.58 6.06
C ARG A 176 -1.80 34.36 6.52
N LYS A 177 -1.21 35.12 5.64
CA LYS A 177 -0.40 36.30 5.98
C LYS A 177 -0.15 37.14 4.74
N VAL A 178 -1.15 37.84 4.23
CA VAL A 178 -0.98 39.11 3.53
C VAL A 178 -2.30 39.88 3.67
N SER A 179 -2.39 40.74 4.64
CA SER A 179 -3.04 42.03 4.58
C SER A 179 -3.09 42.60 6.00
N LEU A 180 -2.14 43.44 6.28
CA LEU A 180 -2.24 44.60 7.19
C LEU A 180 -0.88 45.27 7.21
N LEU A 181 -0.70 46.24 6.34
CA LEU A 181 0.11 47.42 6.58
C LEU A 181 -0.05 48.37 5.37
N SER A 182 -0.79 49.34 5.57
CA SER A 182 -0.76 50.75 5.22
C SER A 182 -2.12 51.29 4.87
#